data_b45838669c16ebe086a19549ee00e0a1
#
_entry.id   b45838669c16ebe086a19549ee00e0a1
#
_cell.length_a   1.000
_cell.length_b   1.000
_cell.length_c   1.000
_cell.angle_alpha   90.00
_cell.angle_beta   90.00
_cell.angle_gamma   90.00
#
_symmetry.space_group_name_H-M   'P 1'
#
loop_
_entity.id
_entity.type
_entity.pdbx_description
1 polymer ?
#
loop_
_entity_poly.entity_id
_entity_poly.type
_entity_poly.pdbx_seq_one_letter_code
_entity_poly.pdbx_strand_id
1 'polypeptide(L)'
;DAERFGIQSLIIESGDWKEPVITYGIVPNSRYIDIDNFGTDDEIPIVSVSNALAEKFNLGVGDVFTLDEEFENRSYEFEVGQVIDFPGSIAIFMEEDAFNKVFDLEEGSFSGYFSNTNLVDEGILDESNVATEISRDDYLKISRQVEISIGDLLQLFSLFGILVFMLIVYLLSKIVIEKNATSISMIKILGYRNGEINKIYVAATSIIVVLSIVITVPLASMLMSYLVEALFMSFNGWIPYYAPPLLLPEMCGIGIVSYAVIAFF
;
A
#
# COMPACT_ATOMS: atom_id res chain seq x y z
N ASP A 1 29.35 -11.07 8.78
CA ASP A 1 28.30 -10.38 8.00
C ASP A 1 27.26 -9.62 8.87
N ALA A 2 27.51 -9.49 10.17
CA ALA A 2 26.66 -8.74 11.07
C ALA A 2 27.05 -7.25 11.11
N GLU A 3 26.05 -6.37 11.03
CA GLU A 3 26.22 -4.92 11.18
C GLU A 3 25.37 -4.43 12.35
N ARG A 4 25.96 -3.65 13.25
CA ARG A 4 25.25 -3.08 14.38
C ARG A 4 24.39 -1.90 13.95
N PHE A 5 23.33 -1.65 14.71
CA PHE A 5 22.48 -0.48 14.56
C PHE A 5 22.04 0.06 15.90
N GLY A 6 21.83 1.37 15.97
CA GLY A 6 21.12 2.03 17.05
C GLY A 6 19.64 2.15 16.74
N ILE A 7 18.78 2.18 17.75
CA ILE A 7 17.34 2.40 17.59
C ILE A 7 16.83 3.32 18.69
N GLN A 8 16.03 4.33 18.30
CA GLN A 8 15.29 5.19 19.20
C GLN A 8 13.87 5.39 18.65
N SER A 9 12.87 5.37 19.54
CA SER A 9 11.50 5.67 19.16
C SER A 9 11.18 7.11 19.48
N LEU A 10 10.74 7.86 18.48
CA LEU A 10 10.28 9.23 18.59
C LEU A 10 8.82 9.30 18.13
N ILE A 11 8.19 10.46 18.30
CA ILE A 11 6.81 10.70 17.90
C ILE A 11 6.77 11.91 16.96
N ILE A 12 6.05 11.80 15.87
CA ILE A 12 5.63 12.94 15.07
C ILE A 12 4.19 13.31 15.44
N GLU A 13 3.98 14.59 15.75
CA GLU A 13 2.64 15.11 16.03
C GLU A 13 2.06 15.77 14.77
N SER A 14 0.86 15.38 14.39
CA SER A 14 0.10 15.99 13.30
C SER A 14 -1.33 16.28 13.76
N GLY A 15 -1.59 17.50 14.22
CA GLY A 15 -2.86 17.87 14.83
C GLY A 15 -3.09 17.11 16.13
N ASP A 16 -4.20 16.36 16.21
CA ASP A 16 -4.55 15.54 17.38
C ASP A 16 -3.95 14.11 17.32
N TRP A 17 -3.17 13.80 16.29
CA TRP A 17 -2.61 12.48 16.04
C TRP A 17 -1.13 12.40 16.38
N LYS A 18 -0.74 11.32 17.05
CA LYS A 18 0.65 10.99 17.40
C LYS A 18 1.06 9.71 16.71
N GLU A 19 2.13 9.77 15.93
CA GLU A 19 2.65 8.63 15.19
C GLU A 19 4.06 8.29 15.67
N PRO A 20 4.32 7.02 16.07
CA PRO A 20 5.67 6.60 16.40
C PRO A 20 6.54 6.53 15.14
N VAL A 21 7.70 7.17 15.21
CA VAL A 21 8.74 7.17 14.18
C VAL A 21 9.95 6.45 14.74
N ILE A 22 10.39 5.41 14.04
CA ILE A 22 11.58 4.67 14.44
C ILE A 22 12.80 5.35 13.83
N THR A 23 13.73 5.76 14.69
CA THR A 23 15.00 6.36 14.28
C THR A 23 16.10 5.31 14.35
N TYR A 24 16.79 5.09 13.23
CA TYR A 24 17.89 4.16 13.12
C TYR A 24 19.23 4.88 13.00
N GLY A 25 20.21 4.49 13.84
CA GLY A 25 21.61 4.79 13.65
C GLY A 25 22.30 3.64 12.91
N ILE A 26 22.79 3.88 11.69
CA ILE A 26 23.30 2.88 10.77
C ILE A 26 24.80 3.07 10.58
N VAL A 27 25.55 1.97 10.52
CA VAL A 27 27.00 2.03 10.22
C VAL A 27 27.24 2.59 8.81
N PRO A 28 28.33 3.35 8.61
CA PRO A 28 28.68 3.88 7.30
C PRO A 28 28.83 2.77 6.26
N ASN A 29 28.31 2.99 5.04
CA ASN A 29 28.32 2.03 3.94
C ASN A 29 27.67 0.67 4.31
N SER A 30 26.55 0.69 5.02
CA SER A 30 25.79 -0.51 5.35
C SER A 30 25.40 -1.31 4.09
N ARG A 31 25.43 -2.63 4.21
CA ARG A 31 24.97 -3.56 3.15
C ARG A 31 23.47 -3.79 3.17
N TYR A 32 22.81 -3.40 4.27
CA TYR A 32 21.40 -3.65 4.50
C TYR A 32 20.53 -2.46 4.16
N ILE A 33 21.03 -1.24 4.43
CA ILE A 33 20.28 -0.01 4.20
C ILE A 33 21.22 1.00 3.55
N ASP A 34 20.88 1.41 2.34
CA ASP A 34 21.64 2.39 1.56
C ASP A 34 21.17 3.80 1.93
N ILE A 35 22.02 4.49 2.71
CA ILE A 35 21.80 5.89 3.11
C ILE A 35 22.94 6.75 2.60
N ASP A 36 22.63 7.96 2.18
CA ASP A 36 23.62 8.96 1.86
C ASP A 36 24.32 9.46 3.14
N ASN A 37 25.62 9.75 3.04
CA ASN A 37 26.36 10.37 4.12
C ASN A 37 26.18 11.89 4.05
N PHE A 38 25.42 12.43 5.00
CA PHE A 38 25.16 13.88 5.08
C PHE A 38 26.13 14.64 6.01
N GLY A 39 27.04 13.91 6.68
CA GLY A 39 27.93 14.53 7.67
C GLY A 39 27.23 14.81 9.01
N THR A 40 28.03 15.23 10.00
CA THR A 40 27.57 15.40 11.39
C THR A 40 27.67 16.84 11.90
N ASP A 41 28.05 17.79 11.06
CA ASP A 41 28.43 19.13 11.47
C ASP A 41 27.37 20.22 11.25
N ASP A 42 26.22 19.85 10.69
CA ASP A 42 25.11 20.77 10.45
C ASP A 42 24.36 21.09 11.75
N GLU A 43 23.81 22.28 11.84
CA GLU A 43 23.04 22.76 13.00
C GLU A 43 21.74 21.94 13.15
N ILE A 44 21.15 21.52 12.03
CA ILE A 44 20.02 20.60 11.96
C ILE A 44 20.51 19.30 11.29
N PRO A 45 20.39 18.14 11.96
CA PRO A 45 20.81 16.87 11.38
C PRO A 45 20.02 16.54 10.11
N ILE A 46 20.74 16.23 9.02
CA ILE A 46 20.16 15.78 7.76
C ILE A 46 19.99 14.27 7.83
N VAL A 47 18.79 13.79 7.48
CA VAL A 47 18.44 12.38 7.62
C VAL A 47 17.85 11.80 6.34
N SER A 48 18.01 10.49 6.16
CA SER A 48 17.23 9.72 5.17
C SER A 48 15.89 9.33 5.80
N VAL A 49 14.79 9.52 5.07
CA VAL A 49 13.44 9.16 5.54
C VAL A 49 12.88 8.00 4.73
N SER A 50 12.07 7.14 5.35
CA SER A 50 11.34 6.10 4.63
C SER A 50 10.31 6.74 3.68
N ASN A 51 10.05 6.09 2.53
CA ASN A 51 8.98 6.50 1.64
C ASN A 51 7.61 6.52 2.36
N ALA A 52 7.39 5.63 3.34
CA ALA A 52 6.19 5.60 4.17
C ALA A 52 6.02 6.90 4.99
N LEU A 53 7.10 7.42 5.61
CA LEU A 53 7.08 8.69 6.33
C LEU A 53 6.87 9.86 5.36
N ALA A 54 7.63 9.88 4.26
CA ALA A 54 7.56 10.93 3.25
C ALA A 54 6.16 11.06 2.64
N GLU A 55 5.54 9.93 2.24
CA GLU A 55 4.18 9.92 1.67
C GLU A 55 3.13 10.32 2.70
N LYS A 56 3.18 9.76 3.92
CA LYS A 56 2.18 10.02 4.95
C LYS A 56 2.14 11.47 5.40
N PHE A 57 3.31 12.09 5.59
CA PHE A 57 3.42 13.47 6.08
C PHE A 57 3.74 14.48 4.98
N ASN A 58 3.74 14.04 3.71
CA ASN A 58 4.02 14.86 2.53
C ASN A 58 5.35 15.63 2.67
N LEU A 59 6.41 14.90 3.08
CA LEU A 59 7.76 15.44 3.26
C LEU A 59 8.57 15.21 1.98
N GLY A 60 9.23 16.28 1.52
CA GLY A 60 10.18 16.24 0.41
C GLY A 60 11.60 16.52 0.86
N VAL A 61 12.57 16.24 -0.02
CA VAL A 61 13.97 16.59 0.23
C VAL A 61 14.13 18.09 0.46
N GLY A 62 14.80 18.47 1.56
CA GLY A 62 14.98 19.85 2.02
C GLY A 62 13.90 20.34 2.99
N ASP A 63 12.85 19.54 3.27
CA ASP A 63 11.87 19.91 4.28
C ASP A 63 12.41 19.64 5.68
N VAL A 64 12.06 20.52 6.63
CA VAL A 64 12.40 20.37 8.06
C VAL A 64 11.16 19.91 8.82
N PHE A 65 11.33 18.92 9.69
CA PHE A 65 10.27 18.39 10.53
C PHE A 65 10.77 18.13 11.94
N THR A 66 9.84 18.08 12.91
CA THR A 66 10.14 17.91 14.32
C THR A 66 9.63 16.57 14.82
N LEU A 67 10.44 15.89 15.61
CA LEU A 67 10.08 14.68 16.35
C LEU A 67 10.25 14.91 17.84
N ASP A 68 9.32 14.39 18.64
CA ASP A 68 9.32 14.53 20.09
C ASP A 68 9.61 13.18 20.77
N GLU A 69 10.21 13.20 21.94
CA GLU A 69 10.29 12.03 22.81
C GLU A 69 8.95 11.79 23.51
N GLU A 70 8.52 10.53 23.57
CA GLU A 70 7.21 10.17 24.11
C GLU A 70 7.03 10.53 25.60
N PHE A 71 8.09 10.40 26.38
CA PHE A 71 8.04 10.54 27.84
C PHE A 71 8.91 11.68 28.38
N GLU A 72 9.68 12.33 27.53
CA GLU A 72 10.52 13.47 27.87
C GLU A 72 10.09 14.72 27.10
N ASN A 73 10.33 15.89 27.67
CA ASN A 73 9.98 17.13 27.00
C ASN A 73 11.14 17.62 26.11
N ARG A 74 11.60 16.70 25.22
CA ARG A 74 12.66 16.95 24.25
C ARG A 74 12.12 16.84 22.85
N SER A 75 12.49 17.80 22.00
CA SER A 75 12.12 17.85 20.59
C SER A 75 13.39 17.93 19.74
N TYR A 76 13.41 17.23 18.64
CA TYR A 76 14.51 17.19 17.69
C TYR A 76 14.02 17.66 16.33
N GLU A 77 14.77 18.57 15.71
CA GLU A 77 14.53 19.01 14.35
C GLU A 77 15.43 18.24 13.40
N PHE A 78 14.86 17.77 12.28
CA PHE A 78 15.57 17.03 11.24
C PHE A 78 15.25 17.61 9.87
N GLU A 79 16.23 17.61 8.97
CA GLU A 79 16.05 17.95 7.57
C GLU A 79 16.08 16.69 6.71
N VAL A 80 15.15 16.59 5.75
CA VAL A 80 15.09 15.47 4.81
C VAL A 80 16.16 15.61 3.75
N GLY A 81 17.20 14.79 3.79
CA GLY A 81 18.24 14.73 2.76
C GLY A 81 17.92 13.76 1.64
N GLN A 82 17.30 12.62 1.97
CA GLN A 82 17.01 11.54 1.03
C GLN A 82 15.71 10.84 1.41
N VAL A 83 14.97 10.35 0.41
CA VAL A 83 13.83 9.43 0.61
C VAL A 83 14.26 8.04 0.13
N ILE A 84 14.24 7.06 1.02
CA ILE A 84 14.62 5.68 0.72
C ILE A 84 13.40 4.77 0.60
N ASP A 85 13.49 3.74 -0.24
CA ASP A 85 12.43 2.74 -0.39
C ASP A 85 12.46 1.74 0.78
N PHE A 86 11.73 2.12 1.84
CA PHE A 86 11.56 1.32 3.05
C PHE A 86 10.08 1.25 3.41
N PRO A 87 9.30 0.44 2.67
CA PRO A 87 7.86 0.40 2.79
C PRO A 87 7.42 -0.28 4.09
N GLY A 88 6.30 0.21 4.63
CA GLY A 88 5.62 -0.41 5.79
C GLY A 88 6.16 0.00 7.15
N SER A 89 7.19 0.85 7.23
CA SER A 89 7.66 1.43 8.48
C SER A 89 7.82 2.94 8.36
N ILE A 90 7.31 3.64 9.35
CA ILE A 90 7.53 5.08 9.51
C ILE A 90 8.87 5.23 10.22
N ALA A 91 9.93 5.53 9.47
CA ALA A 91 11.29 5.52 9.98
C ALA A 91 12.16 6.62 9.39
N ILE A 92 13.18 7.02 10.16
CA ILE A 92 14.30 7.85 9.72
C ILE A 92 15.62 7.13 9.97
N PHE A 93 16.61 7.46 9.16
CA PHE A 93 17.93 6.82 9.18
C PHE A 93 19.01 7.89 9.14
N MET A 94 20.02 7.70 9.94
CA MET A 94 21.21 8.53 9.99
C MET A 94 22.46 7.68 10.26
N GLU A 95 23.64 8.22 10.08
CA GLU A 95 24.85 7.51 10.47
C GLU A 95 24.94 7.30 11.99
N GLU A 96 25.56 6.19 12.42
CA GLU A 96 25.71 5.78 13.82
C GLU A 96 26.32 6.90 14.68
N ASP A 97 27.34 7.58 14.17
CA ASP A 97 28.02 8.67 14.89
C ASP A 97 27.11 9.90 15.08
N ALA A 98 26.33 10.25 14.04
CA ALA A 98 25.33 11.31 14.12
C ALA A 98 24.21 10.94 15.10
N PHE A 99 23.73 9.69 15.06
CA PHE A 99 22.73 9.15 15.96
C PHE A 99 23.17 9.24 17.41
N ASN A 100 24.38 8.75 17.73
CA ASN A 100 24.91 8.78 19.09
C ASN A 100 25.09 10.23 19.60
N LYS A 101 25.49 11.16 18.74
CA LYS A 101 25.63 12.58 19.07
C LYS A 101 24.28 13.26 19.33
N VAL A 102 23.27 12.99 18.50
CA VAL A 102 21.92 13.57 18.63
C VAL A 102 21.24 13.12 19.93
N PHE A 103 21.41 11.85 20.30
CA PHE A 103 20.76 11.27 21.47
C PHE A 103 21.63 11.23 22.73
N ASP A 104 22.75 11.91 22.76
CA ASP A 104 23.70 11.96 23.89
C ASP A 104 24.13 10.54 24.37
N LEU A 105 24.33 9.60 23.44
CA LEU A 105 24.74 8.24 23.73
C LEU A 105 26.28 8.13 23.74
N GLU A 106 26.79 7.11 24.46
CA GLU A 106 28.22 6.80 24.45
C GLU A 106 28.66 6.37 23.05
N GLU A 107 29.88 6.75 22.66
CA GLU A 107 30.46 6.36 21.39
C GLU A 107 30.48 4.82 21.25
N GLY A 108 29.93 4.32 20.14
CA GLY A 108 29.79 2.89 19.86
C GLY A 108 28.62 2.20 20.55
N SER A 109 27.68 2.95 21.14
CA SER A 109 26.41 2.41 21.60
C SER A 109 25.58 1.84 20.44
N PHE A 110 24.98 0.69 20.64
CA PHE A 110 24.12 0.04 19.65
C PHE A 110 22.97 -0.71 20.33
N SER A 111 21.90 -0.93 19.59
CA SER A 111 20.69 -1.62 20.08
C SER A 111 20.55 -3.05 19.55
N GLY A 112 21.16 -3.36 18.39
CA GLY A 112 21.05 -4.66 17.78
C GLY A 112 21.95 -4.86 16.57
N TYR A 113 21.73 -5.96 15.88
CA TYR A 113 22.49 -6.35 14.69
C TYR A 113 21.56 -6.70 13.52
N PHE A 114 21.89 -6.21 12.33
CA PHE A 114 21.42 -6.79 11.07
C PHE A 114 22.37 -7.92 10.67
N SER A 115 21.84 -9.08 10.36
CA SER A 115 22.64 -10.22 9.92
C SER A 115 21.85 -11.08 8.92
N ASN A 116 22.57 -11.71 7.99
CA ASN A 116 22.00 -12.72 7.10
C ASN A 116 21.98 -14.12 7.71
N THR A 117 22.66 -14.30 8.85
CA THR A 117 22.76 -15.56 9.58
C THR A 117 22.28 -15.38 11.00
N ASN A 118 21.82 -16.46 11.63
CA ASN A 118 21.47 -16.45 13.03
C ASN A 118 22.73 -16.42 13.90
N LEU A 119 22.97 -15.29 14.56
CA LEU A 119 24.18 -15.06 15.35
C LEU A 119 24.22 -15.87 16.65
N VAL A 120 23.07 -16.30 17.17
CA VAL A 120 22.95 -17.18 18.34
C VAL A 120 23.30 -18.60 17.95
N ASP A 121 22.77 -19.12 16.84
CA ASP A 121 23.06 -20.46 16.33
C ASP A 121 24.53 -20.61 15.92
N GLU A 122 25.17 -19.56 15.43
CA GLU A 122 26.62 -19.54 15.14
C GLU A 122 27.48 -19.40 16.40
N GLY A 123 26.88 -19.19 17.58
CA GLY A 123 27.59 -19.03 18.85
C GLY A 123 28.36 -17.73 18.98
N ILE A 124 27.99 -16.70 18.18
CA ILE A 124 28.59 -15.36 18.21
C ILE A 124 27.97 -14.52 19.32
N LEU A 125 26.65 -14.67 19.54
CA LEU A 125 25.90 -14.02 20.61
C LEU A 125 25.38 -15.06 21.60
N ASP A 126 25.42 -14.72 22.87
CA ASP A 126 24.82 -15.53 23.92
C ASP A 126 23.29 -15.24 23.94
N GLU A 127 22.46 -16.28 23.89
CA GLU A 127 21.00 -16.19 23.91
C GLU A 127 20.48 -15.31 25.07
N SER A 128 21.18 -15.31 26.20
CA SER A 128 20.84 -14.49 27.37
C SER A 128 20.94 -12.98 27.14
N ASN A 129 21.69 -12.55 26.12
CA ASN A 129 21.90 -11.14 25.77
C ASN A 129 21.03 -10.68 24.60
N VAL A 130 20.21 -11.57 24.04
CA VAL A 130 19.32 -11.27 22.92
C VAL A 130 17.90 -11.12 23.44
N ALA A 131 17.36 -9.91 23.38
CA ALA A 131 15.98 -9.64 23.81
C ALA A 131 14.96 -10.18 22.82
N THR A 132 15.23 -10.05 21.52
CA THR A 132 14.34 -10.50 20.44
C THR A 132 15.17 -10.76 19.18
N GLU A 133 14.86 -11.86 18.52
CA GLU A 133 15.31 -12.14 17.16
C GLU A 133 14.12 -12.08 16.23
N ILE A 134 14.26 -11.36 15.12
CA ILE A 134 13.22 -11.24 14.09
C ILE A 134 13.79 -11.77 12.80
N SER A 135 13.36 -12.97 12.39
CA SER A 135 13.77 -13.57 11.15
C SER A 135 12.86 -13.20 9.97
N ARG A 136 13.40 -13.22 8.77
CA ARG A 136 12.61 -13.05 7.55
C ARG A 136 11.48 -14.09 7.46
N ASP A 137 11.72 -15.31 7.94
CA ASP A 137 10.71 -16.38 7.91
C ASP A 137 9.53 -16.08 8.84
N ASP A 138 9.76 -15.40 9.96
CA ASP A 138 8.68 -15.01 10.88
C ASP A 138 7.78 -13.94 10.25
N TYR A 139 8.36 -12.95 9.57
CA TYR A 139 7.58 -12.00 8.78
C TYR A 139 6.78 -12.68 7.67
N LEU A 140 7.38 -13.62 6.95
CA LEU A 140 6.69 -14.37 5.90
C LEU A 140 5.58 -15.27 6.46
N LYS A 141 5.75 -15.85 7.64
CA LYS A 141 4.68 -16.64 8.30
C LYS A 141 3.49 -15.76 8.66
N ILE A 142 3.73 -14.59 9.25
CA ILE A 142 2.67 -13.61 9.58
C ILE A 142 1.95 -13.17 8.31
N SER A 143 2.68 -12.76 7.29
CA SER A 143 2.12 -12.34 6.00
C SER A 143 1.26 -13.44 5.35
N ARG A 144 1.74 -14.69 5.31
CA ARG A 144 0.98 -15.83 4.81
C ARG A 144 -0.28 -16.12 5.63
N GLN A 145 -0.20 -15.99 6.95
CA GLN A 145 -1.36 -16.21 7.82
C GLN A 145 -2.43 -15.14 7.59
N VAL A 146 -2.05 -13.89 7.39
CA VAL A 146 -2.97 -12.81 7.02
C VAL A 146 -3.57 -13.06 5.64
N GLU A 147 -2.74 -13.44 4.64
CA GLU A 147 -3.19 -13.77 3.29
C GLU A 147 -4.21 -14.91 3.28
N ILE A 148 -3.95 -16.01 4.01
CA ILE A 148 -4.89 -17.14 4.12
C ILE A 148 -6.19 -16.71 4.83
N SER A 149 -6.08 -15.96 5.94
CA SER A 149 -7.25 -15.59 6.75
C SER A 149 -8.16 -14.58 6.08
N ILE A 150 -7.60 -13.63 5.33
CA ILE A 150 -8.34 -12.55 4.69
C ILE A 150 -8.60 -12.87 3.22
N GLY A 151 -7.70 -13.59 2.55
CA GLY A 151 -7.80 -13.90 1.11
C GLY A 151 -9.07 -14.66 0.76
N ASP A 152 -9.41 -15.70 1.52
CA ASP A 152 -10.64 -16.49 1.32
C ASP A 152 -11.90 -15.62 1.48
N LEU A 153 -11.89 -14.74 2.47
CA LEU A 153 -12.99 -13.80 2.71
C LEU A 153 -13.13 -12.81 1.55
N LEU A 154 -12.02 -12.23 1.07
CA LEU A 154 -12.02 -11.32 -0.07
C LEU A 154 -12.46 -12.01 -1.36
N GLN A 155 -12.09 -13.28 -1.55
CA GLN A 155 -12.54 -14.08 -2.70
C GLN A 155 -14.05 -14.32 -2.65
N LEU A 156 -14.62 -14.60 -1.48
CA LEU A 156 -16.06 -14.71 -1.28
C LEU A 156 -16.78 -13.40 -1.61
N PHE A 157 -16.28 -12.27 -1.14
CA PHE A 157 -16.84 -10.95 -1.47
C PHE A 157 -16.74 -10.64 -2.97
N SER A 158 -15.65 -11.01 -3.61
CA SER A 158 -15.47 -10.84 -5.05
C SER A 158 -16.51 -11.65 -5.85
N LEU A 159 -16.72 -12.92 -5.48
CA LEU A 159 -17.75 -13.75 -6.09
C LEU A 159 -19.14 -13.15 -5.91
N PHE A 160 -19.46 -12.69 -4.71
CA PHE A 160 -20.74 -12.01 -4.44
C PHE A 160 -20.89 -10.74 -5.27
N GLY A 161 -19.83 -9.93 -5.40
CA GLY A 161 -19.80 -8.74 -6.25
C GLY A 161 -20.10 -9.06 -7.72
N ILE A 162 -19.52 -10.12 -8.26
CA ILE A 162 -19.78 -10.58 -9.64
C ILE A 162 -21.26 -11.01 -9.80
N LEU A 163 -21.83 -11.71 -8.83
CA LEU A 163 -23.24 -12.11 -8.87
C LEU A 163 -24.18 -10.90 -8.86
N VAL A 164 -23.91 -9.92 -7.99
CA VAL A 164 -24.68 -8.67 -7.93
C VAL A 164 -24.56 -7.88 -9.24
N PHE A 165 -23.35 -7.78 -9.79
CA PHE A 165 -23.12 -7.15 -11.09
C PHE A 165 -23.94 -7.82 -12.20
N MET A 166 -23.90 -9.17 -12.30
CA MET A 166 -24.69 -9.92 -13.28
C MET A 166 -26.19 -9.67 -13.13
N LEU A 167 -26.69 -9.65 -11.89
CA LEU A 167 -28.11 -9.40 -11.61
C LEU A 167 -28.52 -7.97 -12.04
N ILE A 168 -27.71 -6.96 -11.74
CA ILE A 168 -27.98 -5.58 -12.14
C ILE A 168 -28.01 -5.45 -13.67
N VAL A 169 -27.03 -6.02 -14.37
CA VAL A 169 -26.95 -5.96 -15.82
C VAL A 169 -28.14 -6.71 -16.46
N TYR A 170 -28.53 -7.86 -15.92
CA TYR A 170 -29.72 -8.59 -16.35
C TYR A 170 -30.99 -7.74 -16.21
N LEU A 171 -31.21 -7.12 -15.04
CA LEU A 171 -32.36 -6.26 -14.78
C LEU A 171 -32.39 -5.06 -15.72
N LEU A 172 -31.25 -4.39 -15.91
CA LEU A 172 -31.16 -3.26 -16.84
C LEU A 172 -31.46 -3.68 -18.28
N SER A 173 -30.92 -4.81 -18.74
CA SER A 173 -31.20 -5.33 -20.07
C SER A 173 -32.67 -5.65 -20.24
N LYS A 174 -33.31 -6.28 -19.24
CA LYS A 174 -34.74 -6.55 -19.22
C LYS A 174 -35.59 -5.27 -19.32
N ILE A 175 -35.26 -4.24 -18.52
CA ILE A 175 -35.95 -2.95 -18.55
C ILE A 175 -35.83 -2.29 -19.93
N VAL A 176 -34.64 -2.33 -20.55
CA VAL A 176 -34.41 -1.78 -21.90
C VAL A 176 -35.28 -2.48 -22.93
N ILE A 177 -35.36 -3.81 -22.87
CA ILE A 177 -36.19 -4.59 -23.80
C ILE A 177 -37.68 -4.28 -23.58
N GLU A 178 -38.17 -4.30 -22.35
CA GLU A 178 -39.56 -4.01 -22.01
C GLU A 178 -39.97 -2.57 -22.43
N LYS A 179 -39.09 -1.58 -22.18
CA LYS A 179 -39.34 -0.18 -22.58
C LYS A 179 -39.42 0.00 -24.10
N ASN A 180 -38.69 -0.84 -24.85
CA ASN A 180 -38.67 -0.78 -26.30
C ASN A 180 -39.61 -1.84 -26.97
N ALA A 181 -40.43 -2.53 -26.20
CA ALA A 181 -41.29 -3.62 -26.71
C ALA A 181 -42.20 -3.19 -27.85
N THR A 182 -42.78 -1.99 -27.81
CA THR A 182 -43.64 -1.43 -28.86
C THR A 182 -42.83 -1.21 -30.15
N SER A 183 -41.62 -0.63 -30.07
CA SER A 183 -40.74 -0.40 -31.20
C SER A 183 -40.27 -1.73 -31.80
N ILE A 184 -39.93 -2.69 -30.97
CA ILE A 184 -39.55 -4.07 -31.38
C ILE A 184 -40.69 -4.74 -32.13
N SER A 185 -41.93 -4.63 -31.62
CA SER A 185 -43.12 -5.18 -32.26
C SER A 185 -43.38 -4.56 -33.61
N MET A 186 -43.21 -3.22 -33.74
CA MET A 186 -43.39 -2.50 -35.01
C MET A 186 -42.37 -2.95 -36.08
N ILE A 187 -41.09 -3.08 -35.69
CA ILE A 187 -40.01 -3.57 -36.57
C ILE A 187 -40.29 -5.02 -36.99
N LYS A 188 -40.86 -5.84 -36.13
CA LYS A 188 -41.25 -7.22 -36.41
C LYS A 188 -42.39 -7.32 -37.44
N ILE A 189 -43.36 -6.39 -37.38
CA ILE A 189 -44.44 -6.28 -38.38
C ILE A 189 -43.88 -5.88 -39.76
N LEU A 190 -42.79 -5.10 -39.81
CA LEU A 190 -42.09 -4.73 -41.03
C LEU A 190 -41.30 -5.88 -41.66
N GLY A 191 -41.29 -7.09 -41.06
CA GLY A 191 -40.69 -8.28 -41.61
C GLY A 191 -39.24 -8.60 -41.18
N TYR A 192 -38.70 -7.86 -40.24
CA TYR A 192 -37.37 -8.14 -39.67
C TYR A 192 -37.36 -9.44 -38.87
N ARG A 193 -36.28 -10.24 -39.02
CA ARG A 193 -36.08 -11.45 -38.25
C ARG A 193 -35.70 -11.15 -36.80
N ASN A 194 -36.11 -12.01 -35.86
CA ASN A 194 -35.75 -11.86 -34.44
C ASN A 194 -34.25 -11.67 -34.23
N GLY A 195 -33.39 -12.38 -34.98
CA GLY A 195 -31.93 -12.23 -34.88
C GLY A 195 -31.41 -10.88 -35.36
N GLU A 196 -32.06 -10.23 -36.32
CA GLU A 196 -31.66 -8.88 -36.78
C GLU A 196 -32.04 -7.81 -35.76
N ILE A 197 -33.22 -7.95 -35.17
CA ILE A 197 -33.71 -7.09 -34.12
C ILE A 197 -32.81 -7.21 -32.89
N ASN A 198 -32.55 -8.45 -32.47
CA ASN A 198 -31.67 -8.74 -31.31
C ASN A 198 -30.25 -8.15 -31.52
N LYS A 199 -29.68 -8.31 -32.72
CA LYS A 199 -28.35 -7.79 -33.07
C LYS A 199 -28.27 -6.26 -32.91
N ILE A 200 -29.32 -5.52 -33.30
CA ILE A 200 -29.35 -4.06 -33.20
C ILE A 200 -29.35 -3.64 -31.71
N TYR A 201 -30.25 -4.21 -30.91
CA TYR A 201 -30.39 -3.86 -29.49
C TYR A 201 -29.19 -4.35 -28.65
N VAL A 202 -28.74 -5.59 -28.84
CA VAL A 202 -27.60 -6.16 -28.15
C VAL A 202 -26.31 -5.42 -28.52
N ALA A 203 -26.11 -5.07 -29.80
CA ALA A 203 -24.91 -4.33 -30.20
C ALA A 203 -24.84 -2.95 -29.56
N ALA A 204 -25.95 -2.20 -29.55
CA ALA A 204 -25.98 -0.88 -28.91
C ALA A 204 -25.70 -0.96 -27.40
N THR A 205 -26.35 -1.91 -26.72
CA THR A 205 -26.14 -2.14 -25.28
C THR A 205 -24.72 -2.61 -24.99
N SER A 206 -24.16 -3.50 -25.82
CA SER A 206 -22.79 -4.01 -25.67
C SER A 206 -21.74 -2.91 -25.75
N ILE A 207 -21.88 -1.99 -26.70
CA ILE A 207 -20.96 -0.85 -26.84
C ILE A 207 -21.00 0.00 -25.57
N ILE A 208 -22.18 0.31 -25.06
CA ILE A 208 -22.35 1.12 -23.86
C ILE A 208 -21.75 0.41 -22.65
N VAL A 209 -22.03 -0.87 -22.44
CA VAL A 209 -21.53 -1.65 -21.31
C VAL A 209 -20.00 -1.76 -21.35
N VAL A 210 -19.42 -2.12 -22.50
CA VAL A 210 -17.94 -2.20 -22.65
C VAL A 210 -17.30 -0.85 -22.37
N LEU A 211 -17.83 0.22 -22.93
CA LEU A 211 -17.30 1.56 -22.72
C LEU A 211 -17.42 1.97 -21.26
N SER A 212 -18.52 1.64 -20.60
CA SER A 212 -18.73 1.89 -19.16
C SER A 212 -17.72 1.12 -18.30
N ILE A 213 -17.45 -0.16 -18.59
CA ILE A 213 -16.47 -0.98 -17.87
C ILE A 213 -15.08 -0.34 -17.99
N VAL A 214 -14.66 0.01 -19.21
CA VAL A 214 -13.32 0.59 -19.50
C VAL A 214 -13.13 1.93 -18.78
N ILE A 215 -14.18 2.71 -18.59
CA ILE A 215 -14.11 3.99 -17.86
C ILE A 215 -14.20 3.77 -16.35
N THR A 216 -15.10 2.91 -15.89
CA THR A 216 -15.41 2.74 -14.46
C THR A 216 -14.29 2.02 -13.71
N VAL A 217 -13.62 1.04 -14.32
CA VAL A 217 -12.56 0.28 -13.66
C VAL A 217 -11.36 1.16 -13.25
N PRO A 218 -10.78 2.00 -14.12
CA PRO A 218 -9.74 2.94 -13.69
C PRO A 218 -10.23 3.96 -12.65
N LEU A 219 -11.46 4.46 -12.82
CA LEU A 219 -12.05 5.40 -11.86
C LEU A 219 -12.23 4.76 -10.47
N ALA A 220 -12.67 3.50 -10.42
CA ALA A 220 -12.79 2.75 -9.18
C ALA A 220 -11.43 2.50 -8.51
N SER A 221 -10.39 2.20 -9.30
CA SER A 221 -9.02 2.06 -8.79
C SER A 221 -8.50 3.37 -8.18
N MET A 222 -8.73 4.50 -8.86
CA MET A 222 -8.36 5.82 -8.34
C MET A 222 -9.11 6.17 -7.05
N LEU A 223 -10.41 5.87 -7.00
CA LEU A 223 -11.20 6.06 -5.78
C LEU A 223 -10.71 5.17 -4.64
N MET A 224 -10.33 3.92 -4.94
CA MET A 224 -9.81 2.99 -3.94
C MET A 224 -8.46 3.46 -3.39
N SER A 225 -7.56 3.97 -4.24
CA SER A 225 -6.31 4.60 -3.81
C SER A 225 -6.56 5.72 -2.79
N TYR A 226 -7.45 6.64 -3.13
CA TYR A 226 -7.81 7.75 -2.24
C TYR A 226 -8.44 7.28 -0.91
N LEU A 227 -9.31 6.26 -0.95
CA LEU A 227 -9.94 5.71 0.25
C LEU A 227 -8.93 5.00 1.17
N VAL A 228 -7.98 4.24 0.59
CA VAL A 228 -6.92 3.57 1.35
C VAL A 228 -6.01 4.60 2.01
N GLU A 229 -5.58 5.63 1.27
CA GLU A 229 -4.78 6.73 1.80
C GLU A 229 -5.50 7.45 2.95
N ALA A 230 -6.76 7.85 2.76
CA ALA A 230 -7.54 8.50 3.80
C ALA A 230 -7.77 7.62 5.04
N LEU A 231 -7.87 6.30 4.85
CA LEU A 231 -7.99 5.35 5.94
C LEU A 231 -6.70 5.27 6.76
N PHE A 232 -5.55 5.12 6.08
CA PHE A 232 -4.26 4.98 6.76
C PHE A 232 -3.75 6.27 7.39
N MET A 233 -4.26 7.43 6.98
CA MET A 233 -4.02 8.69 7.71
C MET A 233 -4.50 8.65 9.16
N SER A 234 -5.47 7.80 9.49
CA SER A 234 -6.07 7.69 10.83
C SER A 234 -5.57 6.49 11.64
N PHE A 235 -4.59 5.74 11.14
CA PHE A 235 -4.01 4.57 11.81
C PHE A 235 -2.50 4.68 11.88
N ASN A 236 -1.88 4.04 12.88
CA ASN A 236 -0.43 3.95 12.97
C ASN A 236 0.12 3.09 11.83
N GLY A 237 1.22 3.56 11.22
CA GLY A 237 1.83 2.93 10.06
C GLY A 237 1.31 3.47 8.73
N TRP A 238 1.87 2.98 7.64
CA TRP A 238 1.52 3.38 6.28
C TRP A 238 1.57 2.17 5.36
N ILE A 239 0.49 1.91 4.65
CA ILE A 239 0.44 0.87 3.62
C ILE A 239 0.02 1.54 2.31
N PRO A 240 0.96 1.69 1.36
CA PRO A 240 0.65 2.28 0.08
C PRO A 240 -0.32 1.40 -0.72
N TYR A 241 -1.27 2.03 -1.42
CA TYR A 241 -2.11 1.31 -2.36
C TYR A 241 -1.29 0.90 -3.58
N TYR A 242 -1.12 -0.39 -3.77
CA TYR A 242 -0.46 -0.94 -4.95
C TYR A 242 -1.44 -1.74 -5.81
N ALA A 243 -1.69 -1.28 -7.02
CA ALA A 243 -2.46 -2.01 -8.02
C ALA A 243 -1.51 -2.59 -9.08
N PRO A 244 -1.35 -3.93 -9.14
CA PRO A 244 -0.53 -4.54 -10.20
C PRO A 244 -1.01 -4.12 -11.59
N PRO A 245 -0.12 -3.92 -12.57
CA PRO A 245 -0.50 -3.45 -13.92
C PRO A 245 -1.52 -4.34 -14.64
N LEU A 246 -1.55 -5.64 -14.31
CA LEU A 246 -2.48 -6.62 -14.87
C LEU A 246 -3.87 -6.59 -14.21
N LEU A 247 -4.02 -5.98 -13.02
CA LEU A 247 -5.28 -5.96 -12.30
C LEU A 247 -6.39 -5.26 -13.08
N LEU A 248 -6.12 -4.10 -13.67
CA LEU A 248 -7.12 -3.34 -14.43
C LEU A 248 -7.61 -4.09 -15.68
N PRO A 249 -6.73 -4.64 -16.55
CA PRO A 249 -7.15 -5.49 -17.65
C PRO A 249 -7.92 -6.74 -17.21
N GLU A 250 -7.53 -7.38 -16.12
CA GLU A 250 -8.21 -8.56 -15.58
C GLU A 250 -9.63 -8.22 -15.11
N MET A 251 -9.81 -7.15 -14.35
CA MET A 251 -11.13 -6.66 -13.93
C MET A 251 -12.02 -6.32 -15.12
N CYS A 252 -11.48 -5.64 -16.14
CA CYS A 252 -12.19 -5.37 -17.39
C CYS A 252 -12.59 -6.67 -18.08
N GLY A 253 -11.70 -7.66 -18.14
CA GLY A 253 -11.96 -8.98 -18.73
C GLY A 253 -13.10 -9.71 -18.02
N ILE A 254 -13.07 -9.77 -16.69
CA ILE A 254 -14.14 -10.38 -15.87
C ILE A 254 -15.49 -9.68 -16.14
N GLY A 255 -15.51 -8.35 -16.17
CA GLY A 255 -16.71 -7.58 -16.46
C GLY A 255 -17.28 -7.86 -17.85
N ILE A 256 -16.44 -7.89 -18.88
CA ILE A 256 -16.85 -8.18 -20.27
C ILE A 256 -17.36 -9.63 -20.40
N VAL A 257 -16.66 -10.61 -19.81
CA VAL A 257 -17.10 -12.03 -19.83
C VAL A 257 -18.43 -12.19 -19.12
N SER A 258 -18.60 -11.57 -17.95
CA SER A 258 -19.86 -11.60 -17.19
C SER A 258 -21.02 -11.01 -18.02
N TYR A 259 -20.77 -9.89 -18.71
CA TYR A 259 -21.76 -9.31 -19.62
C TYR A 259 -22.07 -10.22 -20.80
N ALA A 260 -21.05 -10.83 -21.42
CA ALA A 260 -21.24 -11.74 -22.56
C ALA A 260 -22.13 -12.96 -22.20
N VAL A 261 -21.96 -13.51 -20.99
CA VAL A 261 -22.83 -14.58 -20.47
C VAL A 261 -24.27 -14.10 -20.40
N ILE A 262 -24.54 -12.92 -19.89
CA ILE A 262 -25.91 -12.37 -19.78
C ILE A 262 -26.50 -12.09 -21.17
N ALA A 263 -25.69 -11.54 -22.09
CA ALA A 263 -26.14 -11.20 -23.43
C ALA A 263 -26.46 -12.43 -24.27
N PHE A 264 -25.94 -13.61 -23.90
CA PHE A 264 -26.24 -14.90 -24.56
C PHE A 264 -27.57 -15.47 -24.12
N PHE A 265 -28.02 -15.24 -22.90
CA PHE A 265 -29.31 -15.69 -22.37
C PHE A 265 -30.44 -14.69 -22.65
#